data_91f414c1cac913a55f272a6f0a25eadc
#
_entry.id   91f414c1cac913a55f272a6f0a25eadc
#
_cell.length_a   1.000
_cell.length_b   1.000
_cell.length_c   1.000
_cell.angle_alpha   90.00
_cell.angle_beta   90.00
_cell.angle_gamma   90.00
#
_symmetry.space_group_name_H-M   'P 1'
#
loop_
_entity.id
_entity.type
_entity.pdbx_description
1 polymer ?
#
loop_
_entity_poly.entity_id
_entity_poly.type
_entity_poly.pdbx_seq_one_letter_code
_entity_poly.pdbx_strand_id
1 'polypeptide(L)'
;YNEQNLYKDKIILSEQTKYQKLIITQFNKDIRLFIDGNLQFSSLDEYRYHEGLVHIPANLTPHLENILILGGGDGLAVRELLKYKSIKKINLIDLDEKMFEIFKGNEQLTQLNHNSLNNNKVKTITQDALTFIKNDNELYDLIIVDLPDPRTTQLSNLYNKQFYDLVRKRLSRTG
;
A
#
# COMPACT_ATOMS: atom_id res chain seq x y z
N TYR A 1 -14.00 4.04 -28.04
CA TYR A 1 -14.21 2.96 -27.07
C TYR A 1 -14.66 3.57 -25.76
N ASN A 2 -15.84 3.17 -25.27
CA ASN A 2 -16.30 3.65 -23.97
C ASN A 2 -15.75 2.70 -22.89
N GLU A 3 -14.81 3.18 -22.10
CA GLU A 3 -14.12 2.42 -21.02
C GLU A 3 -15.12 1.83 -20.01
N GLN A 4 -16.27 2.51 -19.78
CA GLN A 4 -17.34 2.01 -18.91
C GLN A 4 -17.83 0.63 -19.29
N ASN A 5 -17.80 0.26 -20.58
CA ASN A 5 -18.26 -1.05 -21.05
C ASN A 5 -17.37 -2.23 -20.59
N LEU A 6 -16.16 -1.95 -20.10
CA LEU A 6 -15.26 -2.96 -19.57
C LEU A 6 -15.55 -3.29 -18.09
N TYR A 7 -16.35 -2.46 -17.43
CA TYR A 7 -16.64 -2.61 -16.00
C TYR A 7 -18.14 -2.72 -15.77
N LYS A 8 -18.53 -3.65 -14.90
CA LYS A 8 -19.92 -3.88 -14.52
C LYS A 8 -20.51 -2.70 -13.75
N ASP A 9 -19.66 -2.13 -12.87
CA ASP A 9 -20.04 -1.07 -11.95
C ASP A 9 -19.67 0.30 -12.52
N LYS A 10 -20.33 1.35 -12.04
CA LYS A 10 -20.07 2.73 -12.49
C LYS A 10 -18.62 3.11 -12.19
N ILE A 11 -17.88 3.54 -13.21
CA ILE A 11 -16.57 4.17 -13.03
C ILE A 11 -16.78 5.54 -12.38
N ILE A 12 -16.15 5.77 -11.24
CA ILE A 12 -16.15 7.05 -10.52
C ILE A 12 -14.81 7.78 -10.64
N LEU A 13 -13.73 7.06 -10.98
CA LEU A 13 -12.43 7.62 -11.27
C LEU A 13 -11.72 6.75 -12.32
N SER A 14 -11.10 7.40 -13.28
CA SER A 14 -10.27 6.76 -14.32
C SER A 14 -9.02 7.63 -14.51
N GLU A 15 -7.87 7.10 -14.19
CA GLU A 15 -6.59 7.81 -14.27
C GLU A 15 -5.53 6.94 -14.95
N GLN A 16 -4.89 7.47 -15.99
CA GLN A 16 -3.71 6.85 -16.58
C GLN A 16 -2.47 7.52 -16.02
N THR A 17 -1.71 6.79 -15.22
CA THR A 17 -0.45 7.28 -14.68
C THR A 17 0.72 6.91 -15.60
N LYS A 18 1.92 7.29 -15.23
CA LYS A 18 3.14 6.85 -15.91
C LYS A 18 3.38 5.34 -15.80
N TYR A 19 2.82 4.71 -14.78
CA TYR A 19 3.14 3.32 -14.38
C TYR A 19 1.99 2.36 -14.63
N GLN A 20 0.74 2.82 -14.50
CA GLN A 20 -0.41 1.94 -14.45
C GLN A 20 -1.71 2.67 -14.77
N LYS A 21 -2.75 1.94 -15.14
CA LYS A 21 -4.11 2.43 -15.29
C LYS A 21 -4.88 2.18 -14.01
N LEU A 22 -5.35 3.25 -13.37
CA LEU A 22 -6.16 3.20 -12.16
C LEU A 22 -7.63 3.41 -12.51
N ILE A 23 -8.48 2.47 -12.13
CA ILE A 23 -9.93 2.57 -12.27
C ILE A 23 -10.55 2.34 -10.89
N ILE A 24 -11.38 3.28 -10.47
CA ILE A 24 -12.22 3.09 -9.29
C ILE A 24 -13.66 3.03 -9.75
N THR A 25 -14.33 1.96 -9.34
CA THR A 25 -15.75 1.77 -9.60
C THR A 25 -16.54 1.80 -8.31
N GLN A 26 -17.84 2.08 -8.42
CA GLN A 26 -18.76 2.06 -7.30
C GLN A 26 -20.07 1.37 -7.68
N PHE A 27 -20.48 0.43 -6.83
CA PHE A 27 -21.80 -0.16 -6.85
C PHE A 27 -22.41 -0.12 -5.44
N ASN A 28 -23.48 0.62 -5.27
CA ASN A 28 -24.04 0.91 -3.94
C ASN A 28 -22.96 1.51 -3.00
N LYS A 29 -22.64 0.78 -1.92
CA LYS A 29 -21.60 1.16 -0.95
C LYS A 29 -20.23 0.52 -1.24
N ASP A 30 -20.15 -0.36 -2.25
CA ASP A 30 -18.91 -1.04 -2.60
C ASP A 30 -18.06 -0.17 -3.52
N ILE A 31 -16.86 0.14 -3.08
CA ILE A 31 -15.83 0.82 -3.84
C ILE A 31 -14.77 -0.22 -4.21
N ARG A 32 -14.42 -0.29 -5.49
CA ARG A 32 -13.44 -1.25 -6.00
C ARG A 32 -12.33 -0.53 -6.72
N LEU A 33 -11.08 -0.89 -6.41
CA LEU A 33 -9.90 -0.44 -7.13
C LEU A 33 -9.45 -1.52 -8.11
N PHE A 34 -9.23 -1.11 -9.35
CA PHE A 34 -8.59 -1.93 -10.38
C PHE A 34 -7.29 -1.26 -10.81
N ILE A 35 -6.23 -2.03 -10.93
CA ILE A 35 -4.94 -1.62 -11.49
C ILE A 35 -4.69 -2.48 -12.74
N ASP A 36 -4.53 -1.82 -13.91
CA ASP A 36 -4.36 -2.48 -15.21
C ASP A 36 -5.44 -3.55 -15.47
N GLY A 37 -6.70 -3.23 -15.11
CA GLY A 37 -7.85 -4.10 -15.27
C GLY A 37 -7.99 -5.21 -14.23
N ASN A 38 -7.07 -5.31 -13.25
CA ASN A 38 -7.09 -6.32 -12.21
C ASN A 38 -7.61 -5.75 -10.90
N LEU A 39 -8.59 -6.41 -10.31
CA LEU A 39 -9.14 -6.04 -9.02
C LEU A 39 -8.05 -6.13 -7.94
N GLN A 40 -7.81 -5.02 -7.25
CA GLN A 40 -6.91 -4.94 -6.11
C GLN A 40 -7.67 -5.12 -4.80
N PHE A 41 -8.77 -4.41 -4.64
CA PHE A 41 -9.65 -4.60 -3.49
C PHE A 41 -11.11 -4.25 -3.81
N SER A 42 -12.02 -4.78 -2.99
CA SER A 42 -13.40 -4.34 -2.80
C SER A 42 -13.55 -3.86 -1.36
N SER A 43 -14.17 -2.71 -1.14
CA SER A 43 -14.35 -2.12 0.20
C SER A 43 -15.20 -2.99 1.14
N LEU A 44 -15.91 -3.99 0.60
CA LEU A 44 -16.73 -4.90 1.40
C LEU A 44 -15.91 -5.98 2.12
N ASP A 45 -14.75 -6.36 1.59
CA ASP A 45 -13.97 -7.49 2.11
C ASP A 45 -12.45 -7.26 2.20
N GLU A 46 -11.95 -6.09 1.79
CA GLU A 46 -10.53 -5.74 1.82
C GLU A 46 -9.91 -5.85 3.23
N TYR A 47 -10.75 -5.64 4.26
CA TYR A 47 -10.30 -5.70 5.66
C TYR A 47 -9.70 -7.07 6.01
N ARG A 48 -10.20 -8.15 5.41
CA ARG A 48 -9.68 -9.51 5.66
C ARG A 48 -8.22 -9.63 5.25
N TYR A 49 -7.87 -9.03 4.10
CA TYR A 49 -6.50 -9.00 3.61
C TYR A 49 -5.64 -8.10 4.51
N HIS A 50 -6.04 -6.84 4.71
CA HIS A 50 -5.23 -5.85 5.42
C HIS A 50 -5.10 -6.16 6.92
N GLU A 51 -6.14 -6.67 7.55
CA GLU A 51 -6.04 -7.14 8.94
C GLU A 51 -5.07 -8.32 9.08
N GLY A 52 -5.13 -9.30 8.19
CA GLY A 52 -4.19 -10.42 8.17
C GLY A 52 -2.75 -9.97 7.92
N LEU A 53 -2.56 -9.12 6.92
CA LEU A 53 -1.25 -8.59 6.54
C LEU A 53 -0.58 -7.81 7.67
N VAL A 54 -1.36 -7.05 8.45
CA VAL A 54 -0.85 -6.15 9.49
C VAL A 54 -0.85 -6.79 10.88
N HIS A 55 -1.97 -7.33 11.33
CA HIS A 55 -2.11 -7.71 12.74
C HIS A 55 -1.35 -8.97 13.10
N ILE A 56 -1.17 -9.91 12.17
CA ILE A 56 -0.40 -11.13 12.45
C ILE A 56 1.05 -10.78 12.78
N PRO A 57 1.84 -10.11 11.91
CA PRO A 57 3.21 -9.78 12.23
C PRO A 57 3.33 -8.70 13.33
N ALA A 58 2.41 -7.74 13.40
CA ALA A 58 2.46 -6.70 14.43
C ALA A 58 2.34 -7.28 15.85
N ASN A 59 1.50 -8.30 16.06
CA ASN A 59 1.38 -8.96 17.35
C ASN A 59 2.58 -9.86 17.71
N LEU A 60 3.40 -10.22 16.74
CA LEU A 60 4.63 -10.99 16.95
C LEU A 60 5.85 -10.08 17.17
N THR A 61 5.73 -8.78 16.93
CA THR A 61 6.82 -7.81 17.04
C THR A 61 6.82 -7.17 18.44
N PRO A 62 7.84 -7.44 19.30
CA PRO A 62 7.86 -6.99 20.68
C PRO A 62 7.90 -5.47 20.85
N HIS A 63 8.60 -4.77 19.94
CA HIS A 63 8.70 -3.31 19.93
C HIS A 63 8.21 -2.81 18.59
N LEU A 64 7.01 -2.26 18.53
CA LEU A 64 6.35 -1.82 17.30
C LEU A 64 6.27 -0.30 17.28
N GLU A 65 7.37 0.36 16.87
CA GLU A 65 7.47 1.82 16.85
C GLU A 65 7.76 2.39 15.47
N ASN A 66 8.70 1.81 14.73
CA ASN A 66 9.16 2.30 13.43
C ASN A 66 8.83 1.27 12.33
N ILE A 67 7.97 1.64 11.40
CA ILE A 67 7.40 0.73 10.41
C ILE A 67 7.80 1.19 9.01
N LEU A 68 8.12 0.22 8.16
CA LEU A 68 8.25 0.42 6.72
C LEU A 68 7.17 -0.36 5.99
N ILE A 69 6.54 0.27 5.01
CA ILE A 69 5.65 -0.39 4.06
C ILE A 69 6.20 -0.14 2.64
N LEU A 70 6.38 -1.19 1.89
CA LEU A 70 6.79 -1.17 0.49
C LEU A 70 5.58 -1.54 -0.36
N GLY A 71 5.03 -0.58 -1.12
CA GLY A 71 3.74 -0.66 -1.78
C GLY A 71 2.59 -0.20 -0.89
N GLY A 72 1.35 -0.48 -1.27
CA GLY A 72 0.16 -0.15 -0.49
C GLY A 72 -0.16 1.34 -0.44
N GLY A 73 0.04 2.07 -1.54
CA GLY A 73 -0.20 3.51 -1.65
C GLY A 73 -1.67 3.94 -1.44
N ASP A 74 -2.60 3.00 -1.31
CA ASP A 74 -4.01 3.24 -0.93
C ASP A 74 -4.18 3.59 0.56
N GLY A 75 -3.20 3.28 1.41
CA GLY A 75 -3.21 3.59 2.84
C GLY A 75 -4.05 2.63 3.70
N LEU A 76 -4.54 1.51 3.16
CA LEU A 76 -5.37 0.57 3.92
C LEU A 76 -4.55 -0.22 4.96
N ALA A 77 -3.34 -0.65 4.61
CA ALA A 77 -2.41 -1.23 5.59
C ALA A 77 -1.98 -0.20 6.65
N VAL A 78 -1.77 1.05 6.25
CA VAL A 78 -1.46 2.16 7.18
C VAL A 78 -2.61 2.36 8.18
N ARG A 79 -3.87 2.32 7.71
CA ARG A 79 -5.06 2.39 8.56
C ARG A 79 -5.03 1.36 9.69
N GLU A 80 -4.67 0.13 9.36
CA GLU A 80 -4.58 -0.96 10.34
C GLU A 80 -3.41 -0.74 11.33
N LEU A 81 -2.25 -0.31 10.85
CA LEU A 81 -1.09 0.00 11.69
C LEU A 81 -1.36 1.12 12.70
N LEU A 82 -2.11 2.15 12.29
CA LEU A 82 -2.43 3.29 13.15
C LEU A 82 -3.32 2.93 14.37
N LYS A 83 -3.89 1.72 14.41
CA LYS A 83 -4.58 1.19 15.58
C LYS A 83 -3.62 0.90 16.75
N TYR A 84 -2.32 0.72 16.48
CA TYR A 84 -1.29 0.49 17.49
C TYR A 84 -0.74 1.81 18.01
N LYS A 85 -1.01 2.11 19.28
CA LYS A 85 -0.57 3.38 19.91
C LYS A 85 0.96 3.50 20.05
N SER A 86 1.67 2.38 20.12
CA SER A 86 3.14 2.32 20.19
C SER A 86 3.83 2.84 18.94
N ILE A 87 3.19 2.79 17.78
CA ILE A 87 3.77 3.24 16.52
C ILE A 87 4.03 4.74 16.57
N LYS A 88 5.28 5.11 16.28
CA LYS A 88 5.77 6.50 16.23
C LYS A 88 5.93 7.01 14.82
N LYS A 89 6.35 6.13 13.90
CA LYS A 89 6.68 6.49 12.53
C LYS A 89 6.31 5.36 11.55
N ILE A 90 5.73 5.73 10.44
CA ILE A 90 5.47 4.84 9.28
C ILE A 90 6.06 5.50 8.05
N ASN A 91 7.04 4.86 7.41
CA ASN A 91 7.47 5.21 6.06
C ASN A 91 6.70 4.34 5.06
N LEU A 92 5.97 4.96 4.16
CA LEU A 92 5.19 4.30 3.11
C LEU A 92 5.79 4.64 1.76
N ILE A 93 6.30 3.64 1.06
CA ILE A 93 6.97 3.77 -0.22
C ILE A 93 6.08 3.22 -1.32
N ASP A 94 5.74 4.04 -2.28
CA ASP A 94 5.03 3.61 -3.49
C ASP A 94 5.68 4.23 -4.71
N LEU A 95 5.64 3.53 -5.83
CA LEU A 95 6.22 3.99 -7.09
C LEU A 95 5.39 5.11 -7.71
N ASP A 96 4.09 5.10 -7.48
CA ASP A 96 3.12 5.94 -8.18
C ASP A 96 2.58 7.05 -7.25
N GLU A 97 3.10 8.27 -7.44
CA GLU A 97 2.66 9.46 -6.71
C GLU A 97 1.14 9.67 -6.83
N LYS A 98 0.56 9.30 -7.97
CA LYS A 98 -0.87 9.46 -8.21
C LYS A 98 -1.73 8.62 -7.26
N MET A 99 -1.24 7.46 -6.80
CA MET A 99 -1.90 6.70 -5.74
C MET A 99 -2.05 7.55 -4.48
N PHE A 100 -0.96 8.19 -4.04
CA PHE A 100 -1.02 9.07 -2.87
C PHE A 100 -1.96 10.26 -3.05
N GLU A 101 -1.91 10.92 -4.21
CA GLU A 101 -2.79 12.06 -4.51
C GLU A 101 -4.27 11.66 -4.42
N ILE A 102 -4.64 10.56 -5.08
CA ILE A 102 -6.02 10.06 -5.12
C ILE A 102 -6.51 9.66 -3.72
N PHE A 103 -5.72 8.87 -2.99
CA PHE A 103 -6.12 8.33 -1.69
C PHE A 103 -5.97 9.33 -0.51
N LYS A 104 -5.30 10.47 -0.74
CA LYS A 104 -5.26 11.60 0.19
C LYS A 104 -6.34 12.64 -0.08
N GLY A 105 -6.75 12.80 -1.35
CA GLY A 105 -7.58 13.92 -1.79
C GLY A 105 -9.03 13.57 -2.10
N ASN A 106 -9.37 12.31 -2.41
CA ASN A 106 -10.74 11.91 -2.70
C ASN A 106 -11.48 11.57 -1.40
N GLU A 107 -12.62 12.23 -1.15
CA GLU A 107 -13.36 12.09 0.09
C GLU A 107 -13.79 10.66 0.39
N GLN A 108 -14.29 9.92 -0.61
CA GLN A 108 -14.75 8.54 -0.40
C GLN A 108 -13.57 7.60 -0.05
N LEU A 109 -12.41 7.83 -0.65
CA LEU A 109 -11.21 7.03 -0.42
C LEU A 109 -10.52 7.39 0.89
N THR A 110 -10.54 8.66 1.28
CA THR A 110 -10.05 9.09 2.60
C THR A 110 -10.94 8.57 3.72
N GLN A 111 -12.25 8.47 3.51
CA GLN A 111 -13.14 7.79 4.45
C GLN A 111 -12.81 6.30 4.56
N LEU A 112 -12.54 5.61 3.44
CA LEU A 112 -12.20 4.20 3.40
C LEU A 112 -10.90 3.90 4.15
N ASN A 113 -9.86 4.68 3.93
CA ASN A 113 -8.58 4.50 4.62
C ASN A 113 -8.49 5.24 5.97
N HIS A 114 -9.61 5.82 6.47
CA HIS A 114 -9.69 6.60 7.71
C HIS A 114 -8.69 7.77 7.75
N ASN A 115 -8.47 8.40 6.59
CA ASN A 115 -7.52 9.51 6.43
C ASN A 115 -6.09 9.16 6.87
N SER A 116 -5.71 7.90 6.77
CA SER A 116 -4.46 7.36 7.29
C SER A 116 -3.22 8.01 6.67
N LEU A 117 -3.27 8.31 5.37
CA LEU A 117 -2.13 8.91 4.66
C LEU A 117 -1.86 10.37 5.04
N ASN A 118 -2.80 11.05 5.68
CA ASN A 118 -2.65 12.41 6.20
C ASN A 118 -2.30 12.44 7.69
N ASN A 119 -2.04 11.29 8.32
CA ASN A 119 -1.64 11.22 9.72
C ASN A 119 -0.19 11.71 9.88
N ASN A 120 0.09 12.46 10.94
CA ASN A 120 1.40 13.07 11.23
C ASN A 120 2.52 12.05 11.49
N LYS A 121 2.18 10.79 11.80
CA LYS A 121 3.15 9.68 11.94
C LYS A 121 3.55 9.07 10.60
N VAL A 122 2.85 9.40 9.51
CA VAL A 122 2.99 8.75 8.19
C VAL A 122 3.75 9.66 7.25
N LYS A 123 4.84 9.14 6.70
CA LYS A 123 5.61 9.77 5.63
C LYS A 123 5.44 8.98 4.34
N THR A 124 4.78 9.56 3.35
CA THR A 124 4.69 9.00 2.01
C THR A 124 5.90 9.40 1.18
N ILE A 125 6.49 8.44 0.47
CA ILE A 125 7.70 8.63 -0.34
C ILE A 125 7.45 7.98 -1.72
N THR A 126 7.50 8.79 -2.77
CA THR A 126 7.38 8.30 -4.15
C THR A 126 8.74 7.81 -4.63
N GLN A 127 8.92 6.50 -4.64
CA GLN A 127 10.16 5.86 -5.06
C GLN A 127 9.94 4.38 -5.39
N ASP A 128 10.79 3.82 -6.26
CA ASP A 128 10.89 2.39 -6.47
C ASP A 128 11.36 1.68 -5.19
N ALA A 129 10.65 0.61 -4.79
CA ALA A 129 10.88 -0.08 -3.53
C ALA A 129 12.30 -0.69 -3.42
N LEU A 130 12.82 -1.27 -4.52
CA LEU A 130 14.17 -1.83 -4.55
C LEU A 130 15.22 -0.72 -4.41
N THR A 131 15.04 0.39 -5.11
CA THR A 131 15.92 1.55 -5.03
C THR A 131 15.90 2.15 -3.63
N PHE A 132 14.72 2.26 -3.02
CA PHE A 132 14.59 2.75 -1.67
C PHE A 132 15.35 1.86 -0.67
N ILE A 133 15.07 0.55 -0.64
CA ILE A 133 15.66 -0.37 0.35
C ILE A 133 17.18 -0.51 0.22
N LYS A 134 17.73 -0.29 -1.00
CA LYS A 134 19.19 -0.28 -1.23
C LYS A 134 19.86 0.92 -0.57
N ASN A 135 19.23 2.09 -0.64
CA ASN A 135 19.82 3.37 -0.25
C ASN A 135 19.43 3.81 1.17
N ASP A 136 18.37 3.22 1.72
CA ASP A 136 17.92 3.52 3.08
C ASP A 136 18.87 2.92 4.12
N ASN A 137 19.09 3.65 5.23
CA ASN A 137 19.93 3.21 6.34
C ASN A 137 19.15 3.09 7.66
N GLU A 138 17.86 3.40 7.65
CA GLU A 138 17.01 3.25 8.83
C GLU A 138 16.78 1.76 9.16
N LEU A 139 16.54 1.48 10.43
CA LEU A 139 16.10 0.16 10.92
C LEU A 139 14.64 0.24 11.33
N TYR A 140 13.91 -0.79 11.00
CA TYR A 140 12.47 -0.88 11.23
C TYR A 140 12.13 -2.09 12.12
N ASP A 141 11.12 -1.93 12.94
CA ASP A 141 10.64 -3.00 13.82
C ASP A 141 9.72 -3.96 13.08
N LEU A 142 9.08 -3.47 12.02
CA LEU A 142 8.25 -4.26 11.11
C LEU A 142 8.40 -3.71 9.69
N ILE A 143 8.56 -4.61 8.72
CA ILE A 143 8.52 -4.26 7.29
C ILE A 143 7.40 -5.06 6.63
N ILE A 144 6.45 -4.35 6.04
CA ILE A 144 5.35 -4.92 5.25
C ILE A 144 5.68 -4.75 3.77
N VAL A 145 5.55 -5.82 3.01
CA VAL A 145 5.71 -5.81 1.55
C VAL A 145 4.33 -6.05 0.93
N ASP A 146 3.72 -4.99 0.43
CA ASP A 146 2.38 -4.96 -0.17
C ASP A 146 2.46 -4.50 -1.63
N LEU A 147 3.22 -5.25 -2.41
CA LEU A 147 3.48 -4.99 -3.81
C LEU A 147 2.54 -5.82 -4.69
N PRO A 148 2.17 -5.33 -5.89
CA PRO A 148 1.36 -6.11 -6.82
C PRO A 148 2.07 -7.39 -7.27
N ASP A 149 1.30 -8.39 -7.68
CA ASP A 149 1.81 -9.65 -8.20
C ASP A 149 2.83 -9.44 -9.34
N PRO A 150 3.89 -10.27 -9.41
CA PRO A 150 4.97 -10.11 -10.38
C PRO A 150 4.52 -10.51 -11.80
N ARG A 151 3.86 -9.58 -12.49
CA ARG A 151 3.37 -9.77 -13.88
C ARG A 151 4.34 -9.29 -14.94
N THR A 152 5.40 -8.58 -14.56
CA THR A 152 6.45 -8.08 -15.43
C THR A 152 7.82 -8.49 -14.89
N THR A 153 8.84 -8.51 -15.77
CA THR A 153 10.23 -8.80 -15.36
C THR A 153 10.72 -7.81 -14.30
N GLN A 154 10.25 -6.55 -14.34
CA GLN A 154 10.61 -5.55 -13.34
C GLN A 154 10.02 -5.88 -11.97
N LEU A 155 8.75 -6.30 -11.91
CA LEU A 155 8.10 -6.72 -10.67
C LEU A 155 8.69 -8.03 -10.13
N SER A 156 9.12 -8.96 -11.01
CA SER A 156 9.74 -10.21 -10.56
C SER A 156 11.06 -9.98 -9.80
N ASN A 157 11.75 -8.87 -10.05
CA ASN A 157 12.95 -8.49 -9.30
C ASN A 157 12.66 -8.11 -7.83
N LEU A 158 11.41 -7.72 -7.51
CA LEU A 158 10.95 -7.42 -6.15
C LEU A 158 10.59 -8.68 -5.34
N TYR A 159 10.58 -9.86 -5.99
CA TYR A 159 10.24 -11.13 -5.34
C TYR A 159 11.42 -12.12 -5.35
N ASN A 160 12.63 -11.63 -5.59
CA ASN A 160 13.84 -12.46 -5.59
C ASN A 160 14.54 -12.45 -4.22
N LYS A 161 15.42 -13.43 -4.02
CA LYS A 161 16.18 -13.57 -2.77
C LYS A 161 16.99 -12.31 -2.41
N GLN A 162 17.55 -11.62 -3.40
CA GLN A 162 18.39 -10.44 -3.16
C GLN A 162 17.56 -9.29 -2.55
N PHE A 163 16.32 -9.07 -3.02
CA PHE A 163 15.41 -8.08 -2.44
C PHE A 163 15.09 -8.40 -0.98
N TYR A 164 14.71 -9.64 -0.68
CA TYR A 164 14.40 -10.02 0.69
C TYR A 164 15.62 -10.02 1.61
N ASP A 165 16.82 -10.30 1.10
CA ASP A 165 18.07 -10.14 1.87
C ASP A 165 18.33 -8.66 2.22
N LEU A 166 18.01 -7.72 1.32
CA LEU A 166 18.06 -6.27 1.61
C LEU A 166 17.02 -5.86 2.64
N VAL A 167 15.78 -6.31 2.48
CA VAL A 167 14.69 -6.06 3.43
C VAL A 167 15.09 -6.53 4.84
N ARG A 168 15.61 -7.77 4.95
CA ARG A 168 16.05 -8.33 6.24
C ARG A 168 17.16 -7.50 6.91
N LYS A 169 18.06 -6.90 6.13
CA LYS A 169 19.12 -6.03 6.68
C LYS A 169 18.58 -4.74 7.29
N ARG A 170 17.35 -4.36 6.98
CA ARG A 170 16.67 -3.18 7.53
C ARG A 170 15.78 -3.51 8.72
N LEU A 171 15.64 -4.77 9.10
CA LEU A 171 14.98 -5.12 10.35
C LEU A 171 15.88 -4.81 11.55
N SER A 172 15.28 -4.26 12.60
CA SER A 172 15.92 -4.11 13.91
C SER A 172 16.22 -5.48 14.53
N ARG A 173 16.95 -5.52 15.64
CA ARG A 173 17.28 -6.80 16.31
C ARG A 173 16.04 -7.53 16.85
N THR A 174 14.95 -6.83 17.02
CA THR A 174 13.68 -7.33 17.57
C THR A 174 12.56 -7.36 16.53
N GLY A 175 12.86 -6.97 15.31
CA GLY A 175 11.94 -6.96 14.16
C GLY A 175 11.87 -8.27 13.41
#